data_e132475f26f5268cf8a899960787cd2f
#
_entry.id   e132475f26f5268cf8a899960787cd2f
#
_cell.length_a   1.000
_cell.length_b   1.000
_cell.length_c   1.000
_cell.angle_alpha   90.00
_cell.angle_beta   90.00
_cell.angle_gamma   90.00
#
_symmetry.space_group_name_H-M   'P 1'
#
loop_
_entity.id
_entity.type
_entity.pdbx_description
1 polymer ?
#
loop_
_entity_poly.entity_id
_entity_poly.type
_entity_poly.pdbx_seq_one_letter_code
_entity_poly.pdbx_strand_id
1 'polypeptide(L)'
;VIYEELLRDQPQLSLARFACEAGVPAWTLRDARQQILRQQERDIEQQRVLEQVRTVALAHPTYGYRRVHQVLRSAASELSTFSLLGQHTVRLALGALNLNPPLPRKSRKKAVPAAHETLWPAGRRIQMDATRFTLADGVCWAYLVFDVDTRTVLHIHVIRSLSALSAVTALRAGIATLRAQGIHDEILIMTDGGSDFTSGAFQDACQALGGWVRAKVSQRGGMGILERTNRTLKYEFVFREEFRNIQELRDGADRFLGWYNCIRLHSALGYACPWAKLLETAKARNAA
;
A
#
# COMPACT_ATOMS: atom_id res chain seq x y z
N VAL A 1 -26.46 -4.50 38.63
CA VAL A 1 -27.24 -3.28 38.35
C VAL A 1 -28.07 -2.90 39.52
N ILE A 2 -29.11 -3.68 39.93
CA ILE A 2 -30.01 -3.33 41.03
C ILE A 2 -29.25 -3.08 42.34
N TYR A 3 -28.31 -3.94 42.73
CA TYR A 3 -27.48 -3.75 43.92
C TYR A 3 -26.66 -2.45 43.89
N GLU A 4 -26.13 -2.09 42.75
CA GLU A 4 -25.31 -0.88 42.57
C GLU A 4 -26.16 0.40 42.52
N GLU A 5 -27.40 0.31 42.07
CA GLU A 5 -28.37 1.40 42.18
C GLU A 5 -28.77 1.61 43.64
N LEU A 6 -29.05 0.53 44.38
CA LEU A 6 -29.37 0.61 45.80
C LEU A 6 -28.21 1.12 46.66
N LEU A 7 -26.96 0.89 46.31
CA LEU A 7 -25.80 1.45 46.99
C LEU A 7 -25.74 2.98 46.95
N ARG A 8 -26.37 3.62 45.93
CA ARG A 8 -26.44 5.08 45.85
C ARG A 8 -27.32 5.65 46.98
N ASP A 9 -28.41 4.95 47.31
CA ASP A 9 -29.35 5.36 48.32
C ASP A 9 -29.00 4.80 49.72
N GLN A 10 -28.33 3.65 49.76
CA GLN A 10 -27.92 2.96 50.98
C GLN A 10 -26.44 2.53 50.93
N PRO A 11 -25.50 3.45 51.16
CA PRO A 11 -24.05 3.13 51.03
C PRO A 11 -23.55 2.05 51.98
N GLN A 12 -24.28 1.78 53.07
CA GLN A 12 -23.96 0.78 54.10
C GLN A 12 -24.46 -0.62 53.74
N LEU A 13 -25.18 -0.81 52.64
CA LEU A 13 -25.75 -2.10 52.27
C LEU A 13 -24.63 -3.07 51.83
N SER A 14 -24.38 -4.08 52.63
CA SER A 14 -23.43 -5.12 52.28
C SER A 14 -23.99 -6.07 51.23
N LEU A 15 -23.14 -6.58 50.33
CA LEU A 15 -23.55 -7.57 49.33
C LEU A 15 -24.16 -8.83 49.96
N ALA A 16 -23.64 -9.25 51.13
CA ALA A 16 -24.17 -10.40 51.87
C ALA A 16 -25.60 -10.17 52.38
N ARG A 17 -25.88 -8.97 52.89
CA ARG A 17 -27.23 -8.59 53.36
C ARG A 17 -28.21 -8.52 52.18
N PHE A 18 -27.83 -7.88 51.11
CA PHE A 18 -28.61 -7.83 49.85
C PHE A 18 -28.90 -9.25 49.30
N ALA A 19 -27.93 -10.13 49.32
CA ALA A 19 -28.06 -11.52 48.86
C ALA A 19 -29.11 -12.28 49.73
N CYS A 20 -29.05 -12.09 51.07
CA CYS A 20 -29.99 -12.68 51.99
C CYS A 20 -31.42 -12.18 51.77
N GLU A 21 -31.60 -10.87 51.61
CA GLU A 21 -32.91 -10.24 51.34
C GLU A 21 -33.46 -10.64 49.96
N ALA A 22 -32.61 -10.80 48.97
CA ALA A 22 -32.98 -11.24 47.62
C ALA A 22 -33.20 -12.76 47.50
N GLY A 23 -32.93 -13.55 48.54
CA GLY A 23 -33.10 -15.00 48.54
C GLY A 23 -32.12 -15.74 47.63
N VAL A 24 -30.95 -15.15 47.33
CA VAL A 24 -29.93 -15.75 46.42
C VAL A 24 -28.61 -15.94 47.16
N PRO A 25 -27.82 -16.98 46.86
CA PRO A 25 -26.50 -17.16 47.45
C PRO A 25 -25.56 -16.00 47.15
N ALA A 26 -24.85 -15.50 48.15
CA ALA A 26 -23.94 -14.35 48.00
C ALA A 26 -22.82 -14.61 46.94
N TRP A 27 -22.41 -15.86 46.72
CA TRP A 27 -21.44 -16.21 45.69
C TRP A 27 -21.99 -15.96 44.28
N THR A 28 -23.28 -16.21 44.03
CA THR A 28 -23.93 -15.94 42.74
C THR A 28 -23.86 -14.46 42.38
N LEU A 29 -24.11 -13.57 43.36
CA LEU A 29 -24.02 -12.13 43.15
C LEU A 29 -22.58 -11.66 42.95
N ARG A 30 -21.61 -12.26 43.64
CA ARG A 30 -20.18 -11.96 43.44
C ARG A 30 -19.73 -12.36 42.03
N ASP A 31 -20.12 -13.55 41.57
CA ASP A 31 -19.78 -14.04 40.22
C ASP A 31 -20.43 -13.16 39.16
N ALA A 32 -21.71 -12.87 39.27
CA ALA A 32 -22.42 -11.95 38.39
C ALA A 32 -21.74 -10.56 38.31
N ARG A 33 -21.33 -10.00 39.45
CA ARG A 33 -20.62 -8.73 39.53
C ARG A 33 -19.27 -8.81 38.82
N GLN A 34 -18.51 -9.88 39.05
CA GLN A 34 -17.24 -10.09 38.37
C GLN A 34 -17.42 -10.25 36.85
N GLN A 35 -18.48 -10.94 36.42
CA GLN A 35 -18.80 -11.07 35.00
C GLN A 35 -19.10 -9.71 34.35
N ILE A 36 -19.91 -8.87 35.03
CA ILE A 36 -20.21 -7.51 34.57
C ILE A 36 -18.93 -6.67 34.46
N LEU A 37 -18.07 -6.68 35.49
CA LEU A 37 -16.81 -5.93 35.47
C LEU A 37 -15.91 -6.40 34.35
N ARG A 38 -15.74 -7.71 34.17
CA ARG A 38 -14.95 -8.28 33.05
C ARG A 38 -15.56 -7.90 31.70
N GLN A 39 -16.87 -7.82 31.60
CA GLN A 39 -17.53 -7.39 30.35
C GLN A 39 -17.26 -5.91 30.08
N GLN A 40 -17.37 -5.06 31.07
CA GLN A 40 -17.05 -3.63 30.97
C GLN A 40 -15.57 -3.39 30.56
N GLU A 41 -14.64 -4.13 31.16
CA GLU A 41 -13.23 -4.08 30.80
C GLU A 41 -13.00 -4.50 29.32
N ARG A 42 -13.69 -5.56 28.88
CA ARG A 42 -13.64 -6.00 27.48
C ARG A 42 -14.20 -4.95 26.52
N ASP A 43 -15.31 -4.33 26.89
CA ASP A 43 -15.95 -3.31 26.07
C ASP A 43 -15.06 -2.06 25.94
N ILE A 44 -14.41 -1.64 27.02
CA ILE A 44 -13.44 -0.53 27.02
C ILE A 44 -12.24 -0.87 26.14
N GLU A 45 -11.67 -2.07 26.28
CA GLU A 45 -10.52 -2.50 25.46
C GLU A 45 -10.93 -2.62 23.98
N GLN A 46 -12.12 -3.12 23.70
CA GLN A 46 -12.65 -3.18 22.32
C GLN A 46 -12.79 -1.79 21.70
N GLN A 47 -13.31 -0.82 22.44
CA GLN A 47 -13.40 0.57 21.98
C GLN A 47 -12.02 1.17 21.72
N ARG A 48 -11.07 0.91 22.61
CA ARG A 48 -9.67 1.34 22.41
C ARG A 48 -9.05 0.76 21.14
N VAL A 49 -9.25 -0.54 20.89
CA VAL A 49 -8.78 -1.21 19.67
C VAL A 49 -9.41 -0.59 18.42
N LEU A 50 -10.73 -0.36 18.45
CA LEU A 50 -11.43 0.27 17.32
C LEU A 50 -10.90 1.68 17.03
N GLU A 51 -10.64 2.48 18.06
CA GLU A 51 -10.12 3.84 17.89
C GLU A 51 -8.69 3.86 17.32
N GLN A 52 -7.81 2.99 17.82
CA GLN A 52 -6.45 2.84 17.27
C GLN A 52 -6.48 2.46 15.79
N VAL A 53 -7.30 1.48 15.42
CA VAL A 53 -7.44 1.04 14.04
C VAL A 53 -8.07 2.12 13.17
N ARG A 54 -9.07 2.84 13.67
CA ARG A 54 -9.73 3.95 12.99
C ARG A 54 -8.73 5.06 12.64
N THR A 55 -7.94 5.49 13.61
CA THR A 55 -6.93 6.55 13.44
C THR A 55 -5.98 6.23 12.29
N VAL A 56 -5.41 5.02 12.28
CA VAL A 56 -4.49 4.61 11.21
C VAL A 56 -5.21 4.42 9.87
N ALA A 57 -6.41 3.86 9.87
CA ALA A 57 -7.16 3.63 8.65
C ALA A 57 -7.60 4.93 7.97
N LEU A 58 -7.98 5.95 8.74
CA LEU A 58 -8.33 7.28 8.22
C LEU A 58 -7.12 8.03 7.69
N ALA A 59 -5.96 7.91 8.34
CA ALA A 59 -4.70 8.47 7.84
C ALA A 59 -4.22 7.77 6.56
N HIS A 60 -4.57 6.49 6.37
CA HIS A 60 -4.17 5.68 5.22
C HIS A 60 -5.36 4.94 4.58
N PRO A 61 -6.30 5.64 3.94
CA PRO A 61 -7.58 5.07 3.49
C PRO A 61 -7.47 3.99 2.41
N THR A 62 -6.30 3.80 1.84
CA THR A 62 -6.01 2.75 0.83
C THR A 62 -5.32 1.52 1.41
N TYR A 63 -5.02 1.53 2.72
CA TYR A 63 -4.34 0.43 3.37
C TYR A 63 -5.33 -0.68 3.76
N GLY A 64 -5.05 -1.91 3.29
CA GLY A 64 -5.70 -3.10 3.84
C GLY A 64 -5.11 -3.49 5.21
N TYR A 65 -5.79 -4.38 5.92
CA TYR A 65 -5.46 -4.78 7.30
C TYR A 65 -3.98 -5.10 7.57
N ARG A 66 -3.25 -5.68 6.61
CA ARG A 66 -1.82 -6.02 6.78
C ARG A 66 -0.94 -4.79 6.91
N ARG A 67 -1.20 -3.73 6.14
CA ARG A 67 -0.46 -2.48 6.24
C ARG A 67 -0.87 -1.68 7.47
N VAL A 68 -2.16 -1.62 7.77
CA VAL A 68 -2.66 -1.00 9.01
C VAL A 68 -2.04 -1.67 10.23
N HIS A 69 -2.00 -3.00 10.27
CA HIS A 69 -1.32 -3.74 11.33
C HIS A 69 0.17 -3.38 11.44
N GLN A 70 0.86 -3.24 10.30
CA GLN A 70 2.29 -2.90 10.31
C GLN A 70 2.54 -1.49 10.86
N VAL A 71 1.70 -0.51 10.50
CA VAL A 71 1.78 0.85 11.06
C VAL A 71 1.55 0.83 12.58
N LEU A 72 0.51 0.12 13.04
CA LEU A 72 0.21 -0.03 14.48
C LEU A 72 1.36 -0.71 15.22
N ARG A 73 1.98 -1.72 14.63
CA ARG A 73 3.12 -2.42 15.22
C ARG A 73 4.34 -1.51 15.36
N SER A 74 4.65 -0.71 14.34
CA SER A 74 5.75 0.25 14.41
C SER A 74 5.45 1.33 15.46
N ALA A 75 4.25 1.88 15.48
CA ALA A 75 3.82 2.86 16.47
C ALA A 75 3.86 2.29 17.91
N ALA A 76 3.50 1.03 18.11
CA ALA A 76 3.57 0.38 19.42
C ALA A 76 5.01 0.17 19.92
N SER A 77 5.98 0.05 19.00
CA SER A 77 7.40 -0.04 19.37
C SER A 77 8.02 1.31 19.73
N GLU A 78 7.49 2.40 19.21
CA GLU A 78 8.00 3.76 19.42
C GLU A 78 7.24 4.51 20.51
N LEU A 79 5.94 4.25 20.63
CA LEU A 79 5.03 4.95 21.54
C LEU A 79 4.26 3.94 22.39
N SER A 80 4.40 4.03 23.70
CA SER A 80 3.68 3.16 24.67
C SER A 80 2.14 3.33 24.64
N THR A 81 1.62 4.25 23.85
CA THR A 81 0.18 4.53 23.71
C THR A 81 -0.57 3.53 22.83
N PHE A 82 0.12 2.75 21.99
CA PHE A 82 -0.50 1.76 21.12
C PHE A 82 -0.34 0.34 21.69
N SER A 83 -1.42 -0.43 21.66
CA SER A 83 -1.39 -1.84 22.04
C SER A 83 -0.85 -2.69 20.88
N LEU A 84 -0.11 -3.75 21.21
CA LEU A 84 0.38 -4.70 20.21
C LEU A 84 -0.79 -5.59 19.74
N LEU A 85 -1.42 -5.22 18.62
CA LEU A 85 -2.58 -5.91 18.08
C LEU A 85 -2.17 -7.01 17.10
N GLY A 86 -2.90 -8.13 17.10
CA GLY A 86 -2.75 -9.18 16.10
C GLY A 86 -3.41 -8.80 14.75
N GLN A 87 -2.93 -9.37 13.64
CA GLN A 87 -3.49 -9.11 12.30
C GLN A 87 -4.98 -9.46 12.20
N HIS A 88 -5.43 -10.50 12.89
CA HIS A 88 -6.83 -10.91 12.89
C HIS A 88 -7.71 -9.87 13.55
N THR A 89 -7.28 -9.34 14.70
CA THR A 89 -7.98 -8.27 15.44
C THR A 89 -8.13 -7.01 14.58
N VAL A 90 -7.04 -6.58 13.92
CA VAL A 90 -7.07 -5.43 13.00
C VAL A 90 -8.03 -5.68 11.83
N ARG A 91 -8.07 -6.90 11.27
CA ARG A 91 -8.99 -7.24 10.19
C ARG A 91 -10.46 -7.16 10.62
N LEU A 92 -10.78 -7.66 11.81
CA LEU A 92 -12.14 -7.60 12.37
C LEU A 92 -12.54 -6.15 12.66
N ALA A 93 -11.65 -5.36 13.28
CA ALA A 93 -11.89 -3.96 13.58
C ALA A 93 -12.16 -3.13 12.31
N LEU A 94 -11.37 -3.30 11.24
CA LEU A 94 -11.63 -2.65 9.95
C LEU A 94 -12.98 -3.05 9.35
N GLY A 95 -13.40 -4.31 9.52
CA GLY A 95 -14.73 -4.78 9.11
C GLY A 95 -15.84 -4.11 9.89
N ALA A 96 -15.72 -4.06 11.22
CA ALA A 96 -16.69 -3.41 12.11
C ALA A 96 -16.83 -1.90 11.86
N LEU A 97 -15.73 -1.25 11.51
CA LEU A 97 -15.69 0.18 11.17
C LEU A 97 -16.10 0.49 9.71
N ASN A 98 -16.34 -0.51 8.87
CA ASN A 98 -16.55 -0.35 7.43
C ASN A 98 -15.42 0.42 6.70
N LEU A 99 -14.19 0.32 7.20
CA LEU A 99 -13.02 1.02 6.67
C LEU A 99 -12.13 0.14 5.76
N ASN A 100 -12.65 -0.96 5.25
CA ASN A 100 -11.94 -1.75 4.23
C ASN A 100 -11.84 -0.96 2.93
N PRO A 101 -10.65 -0.81 2.32
CA PRO A 101 -10.51 -0.07 1.08
C PRO A 101 -11.36 -0.70 -0.03
N PRO A 102 -12.13 0.10 -0.79
CA PRO A 102 -12.90 -0.39 -1.90
C PRO A 102 -11.96 -0.80 -3.04
N LEU A 103 -11.63 -2.08 -3.11
CA LEU A 103 -10.88 -2.63 -4.23
C LEU A 103 -11.85 -3.23 -5.24
N PRO A 104 -11.73 -2.89 -6.54
CA PRO A 104 -12.53 -3.55 -7.56
C PRO A 104 -12.24 -5.05 -7.52
N ARG A 105 -13.30 -5.85 -7.32
CA ARG A 105 -13.18 -7.32 -7.38
C ARG A 105 -12.81 -7.72 -8.80
N LYS A 106 -11.58 -8.18 -9.01
CA LYS A 106 -11.26 -8.91 -10.23
C LYS A 106 -12.02 -10.24 -10.21
N SER A 107 -12.74 -10.56 -11.28
CA SER A 107 -13.17 -11.95 -11.52
C SER A 107 -11.92 -12.83 -11.45
N ARG A 108 -12.00 -13.94 -10.71
CA ARG A 108 -10.92 -14.93 -10.65
C ARG A 108 -10.79 -15.55 -12.05
N LYS A 109 -9.89 -15.03 -12.87
CA LYS A 109 -9.42 -15.80 -14.02
C LYS A 109 -8.73 -17.03 -13.50
N LYS A 110 -9.12 -18.22 -14.01
CA LYS A 110 -8.45 -19.48 -13.67
C LYS A 110 -6.95 -19.31 -13.81
N ALA A 111 -6.20 -19.75 -12.80
CA ALA A 111 -4.76 -19.71 -12.85
C ALA A 111 -4.30 -20.59 -14.02
N VAL A 112 -3.76 -19.98 -15.05
CA VAL A 112 -3.02 -20.70 -16.11
C VAL A 112 -1.67 -21.08 -15.49
N PRO A 113 -1.19 -22.33 -15.63
CA PRO A 113 0.12 -22.73 -15.10
C PRO A 113 1.21 -21.78 -15.54
N ALA A 114 2.20 -21.54 -14.70
CA ALA A 114 3.33 -20.68 -15.02
C ALA A 114 4.09 -21.34 -16.19
N ALA A 115 3.97 -20.75 -17.39
CA ALA A 115 4.92 -21.05 -18.45
C ALA A 115 6.20 -20.29 -18.11
N HIS A 116 7.32 -20.99 -18.12
CA HIS A 116 8.71 -20.57 -17.98
C HIS A 116 8.96 -19.16 -17.40
N GLU A 117 9.71 -19.10 -16.31
CA GLU A 117 10.29 -17.84 -15.83
C GLU A 117 11.05 -17.18 -16.97
N THR A 118 10.78 -15.91 -17.23
CA THR A 118 11.60 -15.13 -18.14
C THR A 118 12.97 -15.02 -17.49
N LEU A 119 13.97 -15.74 -18.03
CA LEU A 119 15.36 -15.57 -17.64
C LEU A 119 15.76 -14.16 -18.07
N TRP A 120 15.95 -13.29 -17.09
CA TRP A 120 16.49 -11.96 -17.33
C TRP A 120 18.00 -12.09 -17.51
N PRO A 121 18.58 -11.46 -18.56
CA PRO A 121 20.01 -11.29 -18.60
C PRO A 121 20.52 -10.56 -17.35
N ALA A 122 21.81 -10.64 -17.11
CA ALA A 122 22.44 -9.86 -16.05
C ALA A 122 22.18 -8.36 -16.27
N GLY A 123 22.00 -7.59 -15.21
CA GLY A 123 21.73 -6.16 -15.26
C GLY A 123 20.55 -5.74 -14.38
N ARG A 124 20.39 -4.42 -14.25
CA ARG A 124 19.27 -3.83 -13.49
C ARG A 124 18.02 -3.80 -14.37
N ARG A 125 16.90 -4.25 -13.80
CA ARG A 125 15.64 -4.42 -14.54
C ARG A 125 14.73 -3.22 -14.39
N ILE A 126 14.51 -2.51 -15.48
CA ILE A 126 13.56 -1.41 -15.58
C ILE A 126 12.37 -1.85 -16.42
N GLN A 127 11.16 -1.55 -15.97
CA GLN A 127 9.94 -1.73 -16.77
C GLN A 127 9.36 -0.37 -17.13
N MET A 128 8.84 -0.25 -18.35
CA MET A 128 8.07 0.90 -18.78
C MET A 128 6.74 0.48 -19.38
N ASP A 129 5.73 1.28 -19.12
CA ASP A 129 4.37 1.10 -19.66
C ASP A 129 3.68 2.47 -19.73
N ALA A 130 2.72 2.58 -20.64
CA ALA A 130 1.90 3.76 -20.81
C ALA A 130 0.46 3.50 -20.36
N THR A 131 -0.07 4.33 -19.49
CA THR A 131 -1.44 4.19 -19.01
C THR A 131 -2.28 5.40 -19.39
N ARG A 132 -3.53 5.14 -19.86
CA ARG A 132 -4.47 6.16 -20.32
C ARG A 132 -5.30 6.70 -19.17
N PHE A 133 -5.54 8.02 -19.22
CA PHE A 133 -6.50 8.74 -18.38
C PHE A 133 -7.44 9.57 -19.24
N THR A 134 -8.67 9.77 -18.77
CA THR A 134 -9.65 10.67 -19.36
C THR A 134 -9.97 11.74 -18.31
N LEU A 135 -9.66 12.98 -18.64
CA LEU A 135 -9.88 14.17 -17.82
C LEU A 135 -10.98 15.03 -18.42
N ALA A 136 -11.41 16.09 -17.74
CA ALA A 136 -12.41 17.02 -18.27
C ALA A 136 -11.93 17.74 -19.54
N ASP A 137 -10.61 18.00 -19.64
CA ASP A 137 -9.97 18.65 -20.80
C ASP A 137 -9.49 17.68 -21.89
N GLY A 138 -9.88 16.39 -21.81
CA GLY A 138 -9.61 15.37 -22.82
C GLY A 138 -8.75 14.20 -22.35
N VAL A 139 -8.28 13.41 -23.31
CA VAL A 139 -7.43 12.22 -23.07
C VAL A 139 -5.98 12.62 -22.86
N CYS A 140 -5.33 11.95 -21.93
CA CYS A 140 -3.89 12.00 -21.73
C CYS A 140 -3.33 10.63 -21.36
N TRP A 141 -2.02 10.53 -21.37
CA TRP A 141 -1.28 9.31 -21.09
C TRP A 141 -0.19 9.59 -20.07
N ALA A 142 0.17 8.59 -19.30
CA ALA A 142 1.31 8.65 -18.40
C ALA A 142 2.23 7.46 -18.67
N TYR A 143 3.48 7.73 -19.05
CA TYR A 143 4.54 6.73 -19.03
C TYR A 143 5.04 6.57 -17.60
N LEU A 144 5.10 5.34 -17.12
CA LEU A 144 5.74 4.99 -15.86
C LEU A 144 7.08 4.32 -16.15
N VAL A 145 8.14 4.81 -15.53
CA VAL A 145 9.46 4.19 -15.49
C VAL A 145 9.67 3.59 -14.11
N PHE A 146 9.87 2.29 -14.04
CA PHE A 146 9.78 1.52 -12.82
C PHE A 146 10.97 0.59 -12.63
N ASP A 147 11.65 0.70 -11.48
CA ASP A 147 12.69 -0.22 -11.06
C ASP A 147 12.08 -1.46 -10.41
N VAL A 148 12.27 -2.60 -11.05
CA VAL A 148 11.67 -3.87 -10.62
C VAL A 148 12.28 -4.37 -9.31
N ASP A 149 13.55 -4.14 -9.09
CA ASP A 149 14.29 -4.73 -7.97
C ASP A 149 13.96 -4.03 -6.64
N THR A 150 13.88 -2.70 -6.67
CA THR A 150 13.53 -1.89 -5.49
C THR A 150 12.08 -1.48 -5.41
N ARG A 151 11.26 -1.81 -6.43
CA ARG A 151 9.86 -1.39 -6.55
C ARG A 151 9.67 0.14 -6.61
N THR A 152 10.70 0.87 -7.02
CA THR A 152 10.68 2.33 -7.09
C THR A 152 10.05 2.80 -8.40
N VAL A 153 9.10 3.72 -8.34
CA VAL A 153 8.67 4.49 -9.51
C VAL A 153 9.71 5.59 -9.71
N LEU A 154 10.52 5.46 -10.76
CA LEU A 154 11.64 6.39 -11.03
C LEU A 154 11.16 7.69 -11.65
N HIS A 155 10.16 7.62 -12.53
CA HIS A 155 9.58 8.79 -13.19
C HIS A 155 8.16 8.48 -13.70
N ILE A 156 7.33 9.52 -13.75
CA ILE A 156 6.03 9.51 -14.44
C ILE A 156 6.00 10.68 -15.40
N HIS A 157 5.83 10.41 -16.70
CA HIS A 157 5.77 11.43 -17.73
C HIS A 157 4.35 11.53 -18.31
N VAL A 158 3.66 12.64 -17.99
CA VAL A 158 2.26 12.86 -18.42
C VAL A 158 2.21 13.70 -19.68
N ILE A 159 1.53 13.18 -20.72
CA ILE A 159 1.48 13.74 -22.08
C ILE A 159 0.10 13.63 -22.72
N ARG A 160 -0.14 14.37 -23.80
CA ARG A 160 -1.40 14.29 -24.57
C ARG A 160 -1.45 13.12 -25.54
N SER A 161 -0.31 12.77 -26.15
CA SER A 161 -0.26 11.70 -27.15
C SER A 161 1.03 10.89 -27.01
N LEU A 162 0.93 9.59 -27.24
CA LEU A 162 2.06 8.69 -27.25
C LEU A 162 2.99 9.00 -28.44
N SER A 163 4.30 8.97 -28.21
CA SER A 163 5.31 9.09 -29.24
C SER A 163 6.63 8.48 -28.80
N ALA A 164 7.46 8.06 -29.76
CA ALA A 164 8.81 7.57 -29.50
C ALA A 164 9.66 8.59 -28.72
N LEU A 165 9.57 9.87 -29.08
CA LEU A 165 10.30 10.94 -28.39
C LEU A 165 9.87 11.07 -26.92
N SER A 166 8.56 11.01 -26.65
CA SER A 166 8.04 11.07 -25.28
C SER A 166 8.45 9.84 -24.46
N ALA A 167 8.47 8.66 -25.06
CA ALA A 167 8.95 7.44 -24.41
C ALA A 167 10.45 7.53 -24.06
N VAL A 168 11.29 8.02 -24.98
CA VAL A 168 12.72 8.27 -24.73
C VAL A 168 12.93 9.33 -23.65
N THR A 169 12.12 10.41 -23.67
CA THR A 169 12.18 11.46 -22.63
C THR A 169 11.86 10.90 -21.26
N ALA A 170 10.79 10.11 -21.15
CA ALA A 170 10.42 9.44 -19.91
C ALA A 170 11.52 8.49 -19.42
N LEU A 171 12.08 7.67 -20.32
CA LEU A 171 13.18 6.76 -19.99
C LEU A 171 14.39 7.52 -19.44
N ARG A 172 14.86 8.54 -20.15
CA ARG A 172 16.01 9.36 -19.74
C ARG A 172 15.81 10.00 -18.37
N ALA A 173 14.63 10.56 -18.11
CA ALA A 173 14.30 11.12 -16.81
C ALA A 173 14.34 10.07 -15.68
N GLY A 174 13.78 8.88 -15.90
CA GLY A 174 13.84 7.79 -14.95
C GLY A 174 15.28 7.30 -14.69
N ILE A 175 16.10 7.19 -15.74
CA ILE A 175 17.51 6.81 -15.61
C ILE A 175 18.32 7.88 -14.89
N ALA A 176 18.05 9.16 -15.15
CA ALA A 176 18.66 10.27 -14.40
C ALA A 176 18.41 10.17 -12.89
N THR A 177 17.22 9.73 -12.48
CA THR A 177 16.91 9.48 -11.06
C THR A 177 17.82 8.41 -10.47
N LEU A 178 18.11 7.31 -11.17
CA LEU A 178 19.05 6.28 -10.72
C LEU A 178 20.48 6.81 -10.65
N ARG A 179 20.92 7.52 -11.70
CA ARG A 179 22.28 8.09 -11.78
C ARG A 179 22.54 9.10 -10.65
N ALA A 180 21.53 9.91 -10.30
CA ALA A 180 21.61 10.84 -9.17
C ALA A 180 21.80 10.13 -7.81
N GLN A 181 21.47 8.84 -7.70
CA GLN A 181 21.74 8.02 -6.53
C GLN A 181 23.04 7.21 -6.61
N GLY A 182 23.89 7.49 -7.62
CA GLY A 182 25.15 6.78 -7.81
C GLY A 182 24.99 5.36 -8.39
N ILE A 183 23.84 5.03 -8.96
CA ILE A 183 23.58 3.72 -9.54
C ILE A 183 23.90 3.77 -11.04
N HIS A 184 25.02 3.16 -11.44
CA HIS A 184 25.56 3.21 -12.81
C HIS A 184 25.55 1.84 -13.51
N ASP A 185 24.74 0.93 -13.04
CA ASP A 185 24.62 -0.42 -13.61
C ASP A 185 24.23 -0.41 -15.08
N GLU A 186 24.55 -1.50 -15.76
CA GLU A 186 23.92 -1.88 -17.02
C GLU A 186 22.42 -2.10 -16.78
N ILE A 187 21.57 -1.55 -17.65
CA ILE A 187 20.13 -1.50 -17.46
C ILE A 187 19.44 -2.25 -18.60
N LEU A 188 18.63 -3.22 -18.22
CA LEU A 188 17.76 -3.92 -19.14
C LEU A 188 16.34 -3.34 -19.04
N ILE A 189 15.85 -2.78 -20.15
CA ILE A 189 14.53 -2.17 -20.24
C ILE A 189 13.54 -3.18 -20.82
N MET A 190 12.42 -3.40 -20.14
CA MET A 190 11.32 -4.22 -20.64
C MET A 190 10.07 -3.36 -20.83
N THR A 191 9.46 -3.48 -22.01
CA THR A 191 8.20 -2.82 -22.37
C THR A 191 7.25 -3.82 -23.04
N ASP A 192 6.01 -3.41 -23.25
CA ASP A 192 5.10 -4.11 -24.14
C ASP A 192 5.46 -3.87 -25.62
N GLY A 193 4.55 -4.20 -26.55
CA GLY A 193 4.73 -4.05 -27.99
C GLY A 193 4.16 -2.76 -28.57
N GLY A 194 3.98 -1.71 -27.77
CA GLY A 194 3.49 -0.41 -28.25
C GLY A 194 4.37 0.17 -29.37
N SER A 195 3.77 0.92 -30.29
CA SER A 195 4.50 1.50 -31.45
C SER A 195 5.58 2.50 -31.04
N ASP A 196 5.38 3.19 -29.95
CA ASP A 196 6.33 4.11 -29.32
C ASP A 196 7.57 3.38 -28.79
N PHE A 197 7.41 2.18 -28.22
CA PHE A 197 8.49 1.35 -27.71
C PHE A 197 9.18 0.49 -28.78
N THR A 198 8.51 0.21 -29.90
CA THR A 198 9.10 -0.55 -31.00
C THR A 198 9.80 0.33 -32.02
N SER A 199 9.83 1.64 -31.84
CA SER A 199 10.55 2.59 -32.67
C SER A 199 12.07 2.43 -32.58
N GLY A 200 12.80 2.63 -33.69
CA GLY A 200 14.26 2.59 -33.69
C GLY A 200 14.87 3.53 -32.64
N ALA A 201 14.37 4.78 -32.56
CA ALA A 201 14.88 5.76 -31.61
C ALA A 201 14.74 5.32 -30.11
N PHE A 202 13.69 4.60 -29.76
CA PHE A 202 13.55 4.06 -28.41
C PHE A 202 14.47 2.86 -28.17
N GLN A 203 14.58 1.96 -29.15
CA GLN A 203 15.46 0.80 -29.06
C GLN A 203 16.93 1.21 -28.98
N ASP A 204 17.37 2.19 -29.80
CA ASP A 204 18.73 2.76 -29.74
C ASP A 204 19.02 3.37 -28.33
N ALA A 205 18.05 4.10 -27.78
CA ALA A 205 18.19 4.64 -26.43
C ALA A 205 18.29 3.56 -25.34
N CYS A 206 17.58 2.46 -25.49
CA CYS A 206 17.66 1.31 -24.59
C CYS A 206 19.01 0.56 -24.77
N GLN A 207 19.47 0.37 -26.01
CA GLN A 207 20.72 -0.32 -26.29
C GLN A 207 21.92 0.40 -25.71
N ALA A 208 21.91 1.74 -25.74
CA ALA A 208 22.94 2.56 -25.08
C ALA A 208 22.99 2.42 -23.54
N LEU A 209 21.97 1.83 -22.92
CA LEU A 209 21.87 1.60 -21.48
C LEU A 209 22.17 0.15 -21.07
N GLY A 210 22.15 -0.79 -22.01
CA GLY A 210 22.38 -2.22 -21.76
C GLY A 210 21.48 -3.13 -22.60
N GLY A 211 20.27 -2.72 -22.91
CA GLY A 211 19.41 -3.47 -23.81
C GLY A 211 17.92 -3.28 -23.63
N TRP A 212 17.18 -3.80 -24.61
CA TRP A 212 15.72 -3.78 -24.63
C TRP A 212 15.14 -5.18 -24.80
N VAL A 213 14.07 -5.47 -24.05
CA VAL A 213 13.33 -6.73 -24.11
C VAL A 213 11.85 -6.45 -24.28
N ARG A 214 11.27 -6.98 -25.32
CA ARG A 214 9.82 -6.96 -25.50
C ARG A 214 9.16 -8.05 -24.66
N ALA A 215 8.22 -7.65 -23.78
CA ALA A 215 7.41 -8.59 -23.03
C ALA A 215 6.50 -9.38 -23.97
N LYS A 216 6.52 -10.71 -23.87
CA LYS A 216 5.61 -11.57 -24.65
C LYS A 216 4.23 -11.60 -23.98
N VAL A 217 3.17 -11.44 -24.77
CA VAL A 217 1.77 -11.36 -24.32
C VAL A 217 1.32 -12.57 -23.52
N SER A 218 1.88 -13.74 -23.77
CA SER A 218 1.52 -15.01 -23.11
C SER A 218 2.44 -15.41 -21.95
N GLN A 219 3.54 -14.68 -21.71
CA GLN A 219 4.46 -15.00 -20.61
C GLN A 219 4.02 -14.35 -19.31
N ARG A 220 3.79 -15.19 -18.29
CA ARG A 220 3.62 -14.71 -16.91
C ARG A 220 4.96 -14.21 -16.39
N GLY A 221 4.93 -13.06 -15.70
CA GLY A 221 6.07 -12.53 -14.97
C GLY A 221 6.79 -11.36 -15.66
N GLY A 222 6.55 -11.08 -16.94
CA GLY A 222 7.17 -9.94 -17.61
C GLY A 222 6.76 -8.60 -16.99
N MET A 223 5.51 -8.17 -17.20
CA MET A 223 5.02 -6.83 -16.81
C MET A 223 4.13 -6.78 -15.56
N GLY A 224 3.87 -7.93 -14.92
CA GLY A 224 2.86 -8.03 -13.85
C GLY A 224 3.11 -7.15 -12.61
N ILE A 225 4.37 -6.76 -12.37
CA ILE A 225 4.72 -5.86 -11.26
C ILE A 225 4.34 -4.44 -11.62
N LEU A 226 4.68 -3.98 -12.82
CA LEU A 226 4.32 -2.65 -13.31
C LEU A 226 2.81 -2.52 -13.52
N GLU A 227 2.13 -3.55 -14.03
CA GLU A 227 0.65 -3.58 -14.10
C GLU A 227 0.01 -3.35 -12.72
N ARG A 228 0.58 -3.95 -11.66
CA ARG A 228 0.12 -3.72 -10.29
C ARG A 228 0.40 -2.29 -9.83
N THR A 229 1.54 -1.71 -10.23
CA THR A 229 1.88 -0.32 -9.93
C THR A 229 0.97 0.64 -10.66
N ASN A 230 0.66 0.40 -11.94
CA ASN A 230 -0.35 1.15 -12.70
C ASN A 230 -1.73 1.09 -12.03
N ARG A 231 -2.09 -0.08 -11.50
CA ARG A 231 -3.32 -0.22 -10.72
C ARG A 231 -3.28 0.58 -9.43
N THR A 232 -2.16 0.61 -8.74
CA THR A 232 -1.98 1.45 -7.54
C THR A 232 -2.13 2.93 -7.90
N LEU A 233 -1.47 3.41 -8.96
CA LEU A 233 -1.61 4.78 -9.45
C LEU A 233 -3.08 5.13 -9.72
N LYS A 234 -3.81 4.27 -10.43
CA LYS A 234 -5.22 4.52 -10.78
C LYS A 234 -6.13 4.50 -9.54
N TYR A 235 -6.13 3.43 -8.76
CA TYR A 235 -7.16 3.18 -7.75
C TYR A 235 -6.79 3.65 -6.34
N GLU A 236 -5.51 3.74 -6.01
CA GLU A 236 -5.09 4.24 -4.72
C GLU A 236 -4.82 5.75 -4.75
N PHE A 237 -4.73 6.37 -5.95
CA PHE A 237 -4.41 7.79 -6.11
C PHE A 237 -5.34 8.52 -7.10
N VAL A 238 -5.17 8.37 -8.43
CA VAL A 238 -5.84 9.21 -9.44
C VAL A 238 -7.37 9.17 -9.34
N PHE A 239 -7.98 8.02 -9.13
CA PHE A 239 -9.44 7.89 -9.02
C PHE A 239 -10.01 8.29 -7.66
N ARG A 240 -9.17 8.78 -6.76
CA ARG A 240 -9.56 9.31 -5.45
C ARG A 240 -9.48 10.84 -5.38
N GLU A 241 -8.89 11.45 -6.40
CA GLU A 241 -8.81 12.90 -6.58
C GLU A 241 -9.51 13.28 -7.90
N GLU A 242 -9.99 14.51 -7.99
CA GLU A 242 -10.54 15.06 -9.23
C GLU A 242 -9.45 15.87 -9.94
N PHE A 243 -8.92 15.31 -11.02
CA PHE A 243 -8.00 16.01 -11.92
C PHE A 243 -8.78 16.53 -13.13
N ARG A 244 -8.86 17.84 -13.33
CA ARG A 244 -9.64 18.48 -14.40
C ARG A 244 -8.87 18.60 -15.69
N ASN A 245 -7.56 18.78 -15.59
CA ASN A 245 -6.67 19.01 -16.72
C ASN A 245 -5.32 18.31 -16.57
N ILE A 246 -4.56 18.31 -17.67
CA ILE A 246 -3.27 17.61 -17.72
C ILE A 246 -2.24 18.19 -16.74
N GLN A 247 -2.28 19.49 -16.44
CA GLN A 247 -1.33 20.07 -15.51
C GLN A 247 -1.61 19.61 -14.07
N GLU A 248 -2.85 19.61 -13.66
CA GLU A 248 -3.24 19.04 -12.35
C GLU A 248 -2.82 17.56 -12.21
N LEU A 249 -2.93 16.77 -13.30
CA LEU A 249 -2.47 15.38 -13.29
C LEU A 249 -0.94 15.27 -13.23
N ARG A 250 -0.19 16.20 -13.83
CA ARG A 250 1.29 16.28 -13.69
C ARG A 250 1.69 16.54 -12.25
N ASP A 251 1.10 17.57 -11.66
CA ASP A 251 1.34 17.90 -10.25
C ASP A 251 0.91 16.75 -9.31
N GLY A 252 -0.17 16.07 -9.67
CA GLY A 252 -0.61 14.85 -9.01
C GLY A 252 0.39 13.69 -9.17
N ALA A 253 0.99 13.52 -10.33
CA ALA A 253 2.00 12.49 -10.56
C ALA A 253 3.24 12.70 -9.67
N ASP A 254 3.68 13.93 -9.45
CA ASP A 254 4.77 14.27 -8.53
C ASP A 254 4.40 13.96 -7.06
N ARG A 255 3.17 14.29 -6.64
CA ARG A 255 2.67 13.90 -5.32
C ARG A 255 2.59 12.38 -5.16
N PHE A 256 2.15 11.67 -6.21
CA PHE A 256 2.14 10.21 -6.20
C PHE A 256 3.54 9.62 -6.06
N LEU A 257 4.55 10.15 -6.78
CA LEU A 257 5.94 9.71 -6.67
C LEU A 257 6.43 9.82 -5.22
N GLY A 258 6.23 10.95 -4.58
CA GLY A 258 6.60 11.15 -3.17
C GLY A 258 5.89 10.16 -2.25
N TRP A 259 4.56 10.06 -2.36
CA TRP A 259 3.76 9.14 -1.55
C TRP A 259 4.11 7.67 -1.79
N TYR A 260 4.19 7.23 -3.06
CA TYR A 260 4.45 5.85 -3.41
C TYR A 260 5.85 5.38 -2.97
N ASN A 261 6.85 6.21 -3.22
CA ASN A 261 8.24 5.86 -2.96
C ASN A 261 8.64 6.04 -1.50
N CYS A 262 8.13 7.05 -0.79
CA CYS A 262 8.63 7.42 0.54
C CYS A 262 7.67 7.07 1.68
N ILE A 263 6.38 6.90 1.42
CA ILE A 263 5.37 6.70 2.47
C ILE A 263 4.71 5.32 2.38
N ARG A 264 4.39 4.89 1.15
CA ARG A 264 3.63 3.66 0.94
C ARG A 264 4.44 2.41 1.30
N LEU A 265 3.92 1.62 2.24
CA LEU A 265 4.55 0.36 2.65
C LEU A 265 4.37 -0.75 1.61
N HIS A 266 5.44 -1.49 1.31
CA HIS A 266 5.46 -2.57 0.33
C HIS A 266 5.74 -3.93 0.99
N SER A 267 4.78 -4.84 0.97
CA SER A 267 4.94 -6.18 1.57
C SER A 267 6.06 -7.01 0.90
N ALA A 268 6.31 -6.80 -0.40
CA ALA A 268 7.41 -7.44 -1.11
C ALA A 268 8.81 -6.95 -0.69
N LEU A 269 8.87 -5.82 0.02
CA LEU A 269 10.09 -5.23 0.58
C LEU A 269 10.13 -5.35 2.12
N GLY A 270 9.42 -6.31 2.70
CA GLY A 270 9.33 -6.42 4.15
C GLY A 270 8.64 -5.23 4.83
N TYR A 271 7.75 -4.56 4.10
CA TYR A 271 7.07 -3.31 4.48
C TYR A 271 7.97 -2.07 4.52
N ALA A 272 9.16 -2.12 3.96
CA ALA A 272 9.94 -0.92 3.67
C ALA A 272 9.30 -0.11 2.53
N CYS A 273 9.63 1.20 2.46
CA CYS A 273 9.29 2.04 1.34
C CYS A 273 10.27 1.81 0.17
N PRO A 274 9.82 1.93 -1.10
CA PRO A 274 10.67 1.72 -2.27
C PRO A 274 11.94 2.57 -2.27
N TRP A 275 11.84 3.84 -1.89
CA TRP A 275 12.97 4.76 -1.87
C TRP A 275 14.04 4.35 -0.85
N ALA A 276 13.63 3.92 0.34
CA ALA A 276 14.56 3.40 1.34
C ALA A 276 15.34 2.19 0.80
N LYS A 277 14.66 1.29 0.06
CA LYS A 277 15.30 0.13 -0.58
C LYS A 277 16.25 0.53 -1.71
N LEU A 278 15.91 1.56 -2.48
CA LEU A 278 16.79 2.10 -3.52
C LEU A 278 18.08 2.64 -2.92
N LEU A 279 17.98 3.46 -1.87
CA LEU A 279 19.13 4.03 -1.18
C LEU A 279 20.02 2.96 -0.51
N GLU A 280 19.40 1.94 0.09
CA GLU A 280 20.14 0.80 0.64
C GLU A 280 20.95 0.09 -0.44
N THR A 281 20.35 -0.16 -1.61
CA THR A 281 21.02 -0.79 -2.74
C THR A 281 22.16 0.08 -3.28
N ALA A 282 21.96 1.40 -3.36
CA ALA A 282 22.99 2.34 -3.79
C ALA A 282 24.20 2.34 -2.83
N LYS A 283 23.94 2.38 -1.51
CA LYS A 283 25.00 2.33 -0.50
C LYS A 283 25.81 1.02 -0.55
N ALA A 284 25.12 -0.11 -0.66
CA ALA A 284 25.79 -1.42 -0.71
C ALA A 284 26.74 -1.55 -1.92
N ARG A 285 26.42 -0.92 -3.06
CA ARG A 285 27.24 -0.93 -4.28
C ARG A 285 28.43 0.03 -4.21
N ASN A 286 28.25 1.18 -3.57
CA ASN A 286 29.35 2.14 -3.38
C ASN A 286 30.36 1.68 -2.32
N ALA A 287 30.02 0.65 -1.55
CA ALA A 287 30.89 0.04 -0.54
C ALA A 287 31.62 -1.24 -1.05
N ALA A 288 31.24 -1.76 -2.23
CA ALA A 288 31.86 -2.94 -2.86
C ALA A 288 32.83 -2.54 -3.98
#